data_d4c833e274e10a79b19bc1c5ab02bf8f
#
_entry.id   d4c833e274e10a79b19bc1c5ab02bf8f
#
_cell.length_a   1.000
_cell.length_b   1.000
_cell.length_c   1.000
_cell.angle_alpha   90.00
_cell.angle_beta   90.00
_cell.angle_gamma   90.00
#
_symmetry.space_group_name_H-M   'P 1'
#
loop_
_entity.id
_entity.type
_entity.pdbx_description
1 polymer ?
#
loop_
_entity_poly.entity_id
_entity_poly.type
_entity_poly.pdbx_seq_one_letter_code
_entity_poly.pdbx_strand_id
1 'polypeptide(L)'
;FYAGEKSFNKDNQRLSILVKDTRSNDLQAIIDARNLEKMNQIKTIISPLNEQSSLAITSALSNTDLPIILTNTQQNDLSNINSKTFHFNSTLATQGKMAARYAVNQLGLKFLAVVSPADQNGEIQTDAFIKEVDLLGANVVVSEWYSGQPKNLKRQFKNIRRIAFDLLPKEENYDEALGMSIDSLDALFDISTEDYFDLPKKKKNKMSSSDSSKVILSTIDGIYLPINLDDLEFIGPQIPMYNLETKIIGNNNWQNLNILQKENIGPHIKGLSIITNFTQQNTEPELYNGNQQYSFYNGYNVAKLLTQVDIEDQSRELLNNALRNLDFHKGVGFFYSPSQSNKQINSAFQIIEFDGKGFKHQGVFRGDSLELILTQNP
;
A
#
# COMPACT_ATOMS: atom_id res chain seq x y z
N PHE A 1 -14.83 20.95 4.41
CA PHE A 1 -16.07 20.58 5.11
C PHE A 1 -17.25 21.47 4.68
N TYR A 2 -17.20 22.80 4.78
CA TYR A 2 -18.28 23.72 4.37
C TYR A 2 -18.73 23.56 2.92
N ALA A 3 -17.82 23.25 1.99
CA ALA A 3 -18.16 22.98 0.60
C ALA A 3 -18.98 21.69 0.48
N GLY A 4 -18.65 20.65 1.26
CA GLY A 4 -19.41 19.41 1.33
C GLY A 4 -20.80 19.64 1.93
N GLU A 5 -20.90 20.36 3.04
CA GLU A 5 -22.17 20.70 3.68
C GLU A 5 -23.11 21.41 2.69
N LYS A 6 -22.62 22.43 1.97
CA LYS A 6 -23.44 23.17 1.00
C LYS A 6 -23.92 22.31 -0.17
N SER A 7 -23.10 21.35 -0.62
CA SER A 7 -23.44 20.47 -1.75
C SER A 7 -24.55 19.48 -1.42
N PHE A 8 -24.71 19.11 -0.15
CA PHE A 8 -25.62 18.05 0.30
C PHE A 8 -26.85 18.54 1.06
N ASN A 9 -26.93 19.81 1.38
CA ASN A 9 -28.05 20.42 2.12
C ASN A 9 -29.35 20.54 1.29
N LYS A 10 -29.63 19.62 0.38
CA LYS A 10 -30.84 19.68 -0.45
C LYS A 10 -32.12 19.30 0.32
N ASP A 11 -32.01 18.58 1.44
CA ASP A 11 -33.16 17.97 2.12
C ASP A 11 -33.24 18.27 3.63
N ASN A 12 -33.13 19.55 4.04
CA ASN A 12 -33.38 20.00 5.44
C ASN A 12 -32.46 19.46 6.55
N GLN A 13 -31.50 18.61 6.29
CA GLN A 13 -30.50 18.17 7.28
C GLN A 13 -29.33 19.15 7.29
N ARG A 14 -29.21 19.97 8.32
CA ARG A 14 -28.11 20.90 8.51
C ARG A 14 -27.07 20.33 9.44
N LEU A 15 -25.85 20.10 8.93
CA LEU A 15 -24.71 19.87 9.79
C LEU A 15 -24.26 21.20 10.40
N SER A 16 -24.21 21.27 11.73
CA SER A 16 -23.67 22.41 12.46
C SER A 16 -22.24 22.09 12.91
N ILE A 17 -21.26 22.94 12.60
CA ILE A 17 -19.86 22.72 12.89
C ILE A 17 -19.39 23.70 13.96
N LEU A 18 -18.79 23.15 15.03
CA LEU A 18 -18.06 23.90 16.03
C LEU A 18 -16.55 23.65 15.84
N VAL A 19 -15.81 24.65 15.40
CA VAL A 19 -14.37 24.58 15.20
C VAL A 19 -13.62 24.95 16.49
N LYS A 20 -12.63 24.13 16.86
CA LYS A 20 -11.68 24.38 17.96
C LYS A 20 -10.26 24.39 17.42
N ASP A 21 -9.51 25.44 17.72
CA ASP A 21 -8.10 25.56 17.37
C ASP A 21 -7.24 25.05 18.53
N THR A 22 -6.57 23.94 18.34
CA THR A 22 -5.68 23.33 19.34
C THR A 22 -4.31 24.00 19.41
N ARG A 23 -3.99 24.93 18.50
CA ARG A 23 -2.70 25.65 18.43
C ARG A 23 -1.50 24.70 18.40
N SER A 24 -1.63 23.57 17.73
CA SER A 24 -0.61 22.49 17.71
C SER A 24 -0.14 22.04 19.11
N ASN A 25 -1.06 22.07 20.09
CA ASN A 25 -0.78 21.72 21.47
C ASN A 25 -1.67 20.52 21.89
N ASP A 26 -1.04 19.41 22.28
CA ASP A 26 -1.74 18.17 22.64
C ASP A 26 -2.60 18.35 23.90
N LEU A 27 -2.13 19.10 24.89
CA LEU A 27 -2.91 19.38 26.10
C LEU A 27 -4.16 20.21 25.78
N GLN A 28 -4.03 21.21 24.89
CA GLN A 28 -5.18 21.99 24.45
C GLN A 28 -6.18 21.10 23.69
N ALA A 29 -5.68 20.20 22.83
CA ALA A 29 -6.51 19.24 22.13
C ALA A 29 -7.32 18.35 23.09
N ILE A 30 -6.70 17.85 24.17
CA ILE A 30 -7.37 17.07 25.21
C ILE A 30 -8.45 17.90 25.92
N ILE A 31 -8.10 19.15 26.34
CA ILE A 31 -9.04 20.05 27.04
C ILE A 31 -10.26 20.34 26.15
N ASP A 32 -10.04 20.66 24.87
CA ASP A 32 -11.12 20.96 23.94
C ASP A 32 -11.96 19.72 23.66
N ALA A 33 -11.37 18.54 23.46
CA ALA A 33 -12.09 17.30 23.27
C ALA A 33 -12.98 16.93 24.47
N ARG A 34 -12.46 17.09 25.70
CA ARG A 34 -13.22 16.88 26.95
C ARG A 34 -14.35 17.88 27.12
N ASN A 35 -14.15 19.13 26.70
CA ASN A 35 -15.20 20.13 26.73
C ASN A 35 -16.30 19.83 25.70
N LEU A 36 -15.93 19.42 24.48
CA LEU A 36 -16.88 19.01 23.45
C LEU A 36 -17.68 17.77 23.87
N GLU A 37 -17.05 16.80 24.52
CA GLU A 37 -17.72 15.59 25.03
C GLU A 37 -18.87 15.90 25.98
N LYS A 38 -18.73 16.90 26.86
CA LYS A 38 -19.75 17.31 27.82
C LYS A 38 -20.97 18.00 27.17
N MET A 39 -20.86 18.40 25.90
CA MET A 39 -21.93 19.07 25.16
C MET A 39 -22.80 18.03 24.44
N ASN A 40 -24.03 17.81 24.88
CA ASN A 40 -24.95 16.84 24.29
C ASN A 40 -25.28 17.10 22.81
N GLN A 41 -25.19 18.35 22.35
CA GLN A 41 -25.39 18.70 20.95
C GLN A 41 -24.24 18.24 20.05
N ILE A 42 -23.05 17.99 20.58
CA ILE A 42 -21.92 17.44 19.80
C ILE A 42 -22.13 15.95 19.60
N LYS A 43 -22.23 15.53 18.35
CA LYS A 43 -22.51 14.13 17.96
C LYS A 43 -21.25 13.37 17.56
N THR A 44 -20.23 14.06 17.06
CA THR A 44 -18.94 13.48 16.70
C THR A 44 -17.84 14.53 16.74
N ILE A 45 -16.60 14.08 16.95
CA ILE A 45 -15.41 14.88 16.75
C ILE A 45 -14.74 14.46 15.44
N ILE A 46 -14.45 15.42 14.57
CA ILE A 46 -13.60 15.23 13.39
C ILE A 46 -12.22 15.72 13.73
N SER A 47 -11.23 14.84 13.70
CA SER A 47 -9.85 15.14 14.08
C SER A 47 -8.91 15.11 12.86
N PRO A 48 -8.55 16.28 12.31
CA PRO A 48 -7.50 16.39 11.28
C PRO A 48 -6.11 16.54 11.90
N LEU A 49 -5.93 16.17 13.16
CA LEU A 49 -4.70 16.35 13.92
C LEU A 49 -3.64 15.32 13.51
N ASN A 50 -2.38 15.60 13.88
CA ASN A 50 -1.28 14.69 13.72
C ASN A 50 -1.45 13.44 14.60
N GLU A 51 -0.54 12.48 14.45
CA GLU A 51 -0.56 11.19 15.14
C GLU A 51 -0.60 11.33 16.66
N GLN A 52 0.29 12.16 17.21
CA GLN A 52 0.44 12.34 18.65
C GLN A 52 -0.80 13.00 19.28
N SER A 53 -1.30 14.07 18.70
CA SER A 53 -2.53 14.73 19.17
C SER A 53 -3.75 13.82 19.02
N SER A 54 -3.83 13.02 17.94
CA SER A 54 -4.91 12.05 17.74
C SER A 54 -4.88 10.95 18.79
N LEU A 55 -3.70 10.42 19.13
CA LEU A 55 -3.53 9.47 20.22
C LEU A 55 -3.96 10.09 21.56
N ALA A 56 -3.58 11.33 21.83
CA ALA A 56 -3.91 12.01 23.07
C ALA A 56 -5.43 12.18 23.26
N ILE A 57 -6.15 12.67 22.25
CA ILE A 57 -7.62 12.81 22.34
C ILE A 57 -8.34 11.46 22.40
N THR A 58 -7.89 10.48 21.62
CA THR A 58 -8.48 9.12 21.62
C THR A 58 -8.36 8.48 22.99
N SER A 59 -7.18 8.58 23.60
CA SER A 59 -6.95 8.07 24.97
C SER A 59 -7.77 8.83 26.01
N ALA A 60 -7.83 10.17 25.90
CA ALA A 60 -8.59 11.01 26.81
C ALA A 60 -10.11 10.70 26.79
N LEU A 61 -10.63 10.27 25.66
CA LEU A 61 -12.05 9.97 25.44
C LEU A 61 -12.36 8.46 25.42
N SER A 62 -11.46 7.60 25.90
CA SER A 62 -11.60 6.14 25.81
C SER A 62 -12.87 5.58 26.46
N ASN A 63 -13.39 6.26 27.49
CA ASN A 63 -14.56 5.83 28.26
C ASN A 63 -15.83 6.61 27.92
N THR A 64 -15.89 7.27 26.76
CA THR A 64 -17.04 8.08 26.33
C THR A 64 -17.80 7.39 25.20
N ASP A 65 -19.02 7.86 24.95
CA ASP A 65 -19.86 7.40 23.83
C ASP A 65 -19.66 8.24 22.55
N LEU A 66 -18.83 9.31 22.61
CA LEU A 66 -18.63 10.26 21.54
C LEU A 66 -17.78 9.67 20.42
N PRO A 67 -18.29 9.53 19.18
CA PRO A 67 -17.51 9.08 18.05
C PRO A 67 -16.37 10.07 17.71
N ILE A 68 -15.22 9.53 17.34
CA ILE A 68 -14.07 10.29 16.84
C ILE A 68 -13.76 9.81 15.44
N ILE A 69 -13.75 10.70 14.46
CA ILE A 69 -13.37 10.43 13.08
C ILE A 69 -11.98 11.02 12.82
N LEU A 70 -10.99 10.15 12.64
CA LEU A 70 -9.60 10.53 12.37
C LEU A 70 -9.40 10.66 10.86
N THR A 71 -8.97 11.83 10.40
CA THR A 71 -8.82 12.11 8.95
C THR A 71 -7.39 12.26 8.49
N ASN A 72 -6.41 12.29 9.41
CA ASN A 72 -5.00 12.50 9.07
C ASN A 72 -4.04 11.46 9.66
N THR A 73 -4.51 10.64 10.58
CA THR A 73 -3.72 9.61 11.27
C THR A 73 -3.64 8.33 10.43
N GLN A 74 -2.43 7.79 10.22
CA GLN A 74 -2.20 6.60 9.39
C GLN A 74 -1.32 5.52 10.06
N GLN A 75 -0.51 5.89 11.07
CA GLN A 75 0.48 4.96 11.61
C GLN A 75 -0.12 3.87 12.48
N ASN A 76 -1.01 4.23 13.39
CA ASN A 76 -1.52 3.32 14.42
C ASN A 76 -3.02 3.10 14.29
N ASP A 77 -3.48 1.92 14.69
CA ASP A 77 -4.88 1.62 14.91
C ASP A 77 -5.30 2.13 16.29
N LEU A 78 -5.79 3.37 16.34
CA LEU A 78 -6.28 3.99 17.57
C LEU A 78 -7.65 3.45 18.00
N SER A 79 -8.34 2.69 17.16
CA SER A 79 -9.59 2.02 17.52
C SER A 79 -9.41 0.95 18.59
N ASN A 80 -8.19 0.41 18.74
CA ASN A 80 -7.85 -0.51 19.84
C ASN A 80 -7.84 0.17 21.22
N ILE A 81 -7.61 1.49 21.25
CA ILE A 81 -7.62 2.28 22.50
C ILE A 81 -9.04 2.74 22.82
N ASN A 82 -9.78 3.17 21.80
CA ASN A 82 -11.15 3.63 21.94
C ASN A 82 -12.01 3.07 20.82
N SER A 83 -12.93 2.19 21.19
CA SER A 83 -13.83 1.53 20.27
C SER A 83 -14.85 2.47 19.58
N LYS A 84 -14.84 3.76 19.85
CA LYS A 84 -15.61 4.81 19.18
C LYS A 84 -14.78 5.65 18.22
N THR A 85 -13.54 5.23 17.95
CA THR A 85 -12.61 5.93 17.05
C THR A 85 -12.63 5.25 15.68
N PHE A 86 -12.88 6.03 14.65
CA PHE A 86 -12.97 5.60 13.25
C PHE A 86 -11.82 6.20 12.45
N HIS A 87 -11.05 5.36 11.79
CA HIS A 87 -10.03 5.79 10.83
C HIS A 87 -10.70 6.02 9.47
N PHE A 88 -10.89 7.29 9.13
CA PHE A 88 -11.37 7.68 7.81
C PHE A 88 -10.31 7.45 6.74
N ASN A 89 -9.05 7.82 7.04
CA ASN A 89 -7.91 7.37 6.28
C ASN A 89 -7.52 5.95 6.67
N SER A 90 -7.09 5.17 5.69
CA SER A 90 -6.53 3.84 5.94
C SER A 90 -5.21 3.94 6.68
N THR A 91 -4.91 2.95 7.51
CA THR A 91 -3.61 2.85 8.19
C THR A 91 -2.53 2.35 7.23
N LEU A 92 -1.25 2.63 7.54
CA LEU A 92 -0.11 2.13 6.78
C LEU A 92 -0.07 0.60 6.76
N ALA A 93 -0.42 -0.04 7.88
CA ALA A 93 -0.53 -1.49 7.96
C ALA A 93 -1.61 -2.03 7.00
N THR A 94 -2.77 -1.36 6.93
CA THR A 94 -3.82 -1.75 5.99
C THR A 94 -3.35 -1.58 4.53
N GLN A 95 -2.59 -0.54 4.23
CA GLN A 95 -2.02 -0.32 2.89
C GLN A 95 -1.07 -1.45 2.50
N GLY A 96 -0.14 -1.85 3.38
CA GLY A 96 0.77 -2.97 3.15
C GLY A 96 0.00 -4.29 2.92
N LYS A 97 -1.01 -4.55 3.76
CA LYS A 97 -1.89 -5.71 3.62
C LYS A 97 -2.62 -5.74 2.27
N MET A 98 -3.20 -4.62 1.83
CA MET A 98 -3.91 -4.57 0.55
C MET A 98 -2.97 -4.67 -0.65
N ALA A 99 -1.74 -4.16 -0.55
CA ALA A 99 -0.71 -4.35 -1.56
C ALA A 99 -0.36 -5.85 -1.72
N ALA A 100 -0.23 -6.58 -0.61
CA ALA A 100 0.01 -8.02 -0.62
C ALA A 100 -1.17 -8.79 -1.26
N ARG A 101 -2.41 -8.47 -0.90
CA ARG A 101 -3.60 -9.08 -1.51
C ARG A 101 -3.69 -8.85 -3.00
N TYR A 102 -3.38 -7.65 -3.44
CA TYR A 102 -3.32 -7.35 -4.86
C TYR A 102 -2.24 -8.15 -5.56
N ALA A 103 -1.03 -8.19 -4.99
CA ALA A 103 0.10 -8.94 -5.55
C ALA A 103 -0.21 -10.44 -5.69
N VAL A 104 -0.71 -11.07 -4.63
CA VAL A 104 -0.88 -12.54 -4.59
C VAL A 104 -2.21 -12.96 -5.23
N ASN A 105 -3.33 -12.39 -4.79
CA ASN A 105 -4.65 -12.87 -5.23
C ASN A 105 -5.03 -12.37 -6.62
N GLN A 106 -4.62 -11.14 -6.99
CA GLN A 106 -5.02 -10.57 -8.27
C GLN A 106 -3.98 -10.77 -9.36
N LEU A 107 -2.70 -10.58 -9.04
CA LEU A 107 -1.63 -10.74 -10.01
C LEU A 107 -1.04 -12.16 -10.03
N GLY A 108 -1.35 -13.01 -9.04
CA GLY A 108 -0.89 -14.39 -8.95
C GLY A 108 0.61 -14.52 -8.63
N LEU A 109 1.24 -13.47 -8.06
CA LEU A 109 2.68 -13.45 -7.80
C LEU A 109 3.02 -14.36 -6.62
N LYS A 110 4.13 -15.09 -6.72
CA LYS A 110 4.56 -16.10 -5.73
C LYS A 110 5.85 -15.74 -5.04
N PHE A 111 6.81 -15.17 -5.76
CA PHE A 111 8.11 -14.78 -5.24
C PHE A 111 8.25 -13.26 -5.29
N LEU A 112 8.26 -12.66 -4.12
CA LEU A 112 8.20 -11.22 -3.97
C LEU A 112 9.47 -10.68 -3.29
N ALA A 113 9.84 -9.47 -3.63
CA ALA A 113 10.87 -8.69 -2.94
C ALA A 113 10.26 -7.42 -2.33
N VAL A 114 10.92 -6.87 -1.33
CA VAL A 114 10.59 -5.57 -0.75
C VAL A 114 11.83 -4.69 -0.73
N VAL A 115 11.69 -3.41 -1.08
CA VAL A 115 12.70 -2.37 -0.82
C VAL A 115 12.02 -1.20 -0.14
N SER A 116 12.39 -0.93 1.10
CA SER A 116 11.67 -0.03 1.99
C SER A 116 12.61 0.95 2.71
N PRO A 117 12.14 2.17 3.05
CA PRO A 117 12.86 3.02 3.97
C PRO A 117 12.95 2.37 5.36
N ALA A 118 14.13 2.53 6.00
CA ALA A 118 14.39 2.04 7.35
C ALA A 118 13.88 3.05 8.39
N ASP A 119 12.60 3.39 8.30
CA ASP A 119 11.89 4.23 9.25
C ASP A 119 10.60 3.53 9.70
N GLN A 120 9.91 4.12 10.66
CA GLN A 120 8.69 3.56 11.24
C GLN A 120 7.59 3.33 10.19
N ASN A 121 7.44 4.24 9.21
CA ASN A 121 6.42 4.11 8.18
C ASN A 121 6.71 2.94 7.24
N GLY A 122 7.96 2.81 6.82
CA GLY A 122 8.43 1.70 5.98
C GLY A 122 8.31 0.36 6.71
N GLU A 123 8.68 0.31 8.00
CA GLU A 123 8.58 -0.89 8.84
C GLU A 123 7.12 -1.37 8.94
N ILE A 124 6.19 -0.50 9.32
CA ILE A 124 4.77 -0.85 9.45
C ILE A 124 4.20 -1.39 8.15
N GLN A 125 4.48 -0.74 7.02
CA GLN A 125 3.97 -1.18 5.71
C GLN A 125 4.59 -2.51 5.28
N THR A 126 5.89 -2.67 5.47
CA THR A 126 6.64 -3.87 5.08
C THR A 126 6.24 -5.08 5.91
N ASP A 127 6.13 -4.94 7.23
CA ASP A 127 5.74 -6.04 8.12
C ASP A 127 4.32 -6.51 7.82
N ALA A 128 3.40 -5.58 7.58
CA ALA A 128 2.03 -5.92 7.21
C ALA A 128 1.96 -6.60 5.84
N PHE A 129 2.79 -6.17 4.87
CA PHE A 129 2.90 -6.79 3.56
C PHE A 129 3.43 -8.22 3.66
N ILE A 130 4.56 -8.42 4.34
CA ILE A 130 5.21 -9.75 4.51
C ILE A 130 4.24 -10.72 5.18
N LYS A 131 3.64 -10.30 6.30
CA LYS A 131 2.69 -11.13 7.04
C LYS A 131 1.49 -11.57 6.19
N GLU A 132 0.95 -10.66 5.39
CA GLU A 132 -0.20 -10.99 4.54
C GLU A 132 0.21 -11.88 3.35
N VAL A 133 1.40 -11.67 2.76
CA VAL A 133 1.96 -12.53 1.71
C VAL A 133 2.08 -13.97 2.20
N ASP A 134 2.64 -14.18 3.40
CA ASP A 134 2.77 -15.49 4.03
C ASP A 134 1.40 -16.14 4.27
N LEU A 135 0.43 -15.39 4.78
CA LEU A 135 -0.94 -15.87 5.01
C LEU A 135 -1.64 -16.31 3.71
N LEU A 136 -1.28 -15.69 2.59
CA LEU A 136 -1.82 -16.01 1.27
C LEU A 136 -1.06 -17.12 0.55
N GLY A 137 -0.02 -17.69 1.16
CA GLY A 137 0.76 -18.81 0.62
C GLY A 137 1.78 -18.43 -0.45
N ALA A 138 2.18 -17.16 -0.51
CA ALA A 138 3.30 -16.67 -1.31
C ALA A 138 4.52 -16.39 -0.44
N ASN A 139 5.65 -15.99 -1.03
CA ASN A 139 6.90 -15.82 -0.32
C ASN A 139 7.54 -14.45 -0.59
N VAL A 140 7.93 -13.75 0.46
CA VAL A 140 8.87 -12.63 0.34
C VAL A 140 10.28 -13.18 0.47
N VAL A 141 10.97 -13.34 -0.67
CA VAL A 141 12.29 -14.00 -0.74
C VAL A 141 13.43 -13.08 -0.33
N VAL A 142 13.21 -11.78 -0.36
CA VAL A 142 14.21 -10.77 0.06
C VAL A 142 13.52 -9.48 0.50
N SER A 143 13.98 -8.92 1.60
CA SER A 143 13.61 -7.59 2.08
C SER A 143 14.85 -6.75 2.30
N GLU A 144 14.93 -5.61 1.62
CA GLU A 144 16.04 -4.68 1.64
C GLU A 144 15.59 -3.33 2.19
N TRP A 145 16.50 -2.71 2.94
CA TRP A 145 16.24 -1.46 3.62
C TRP A 145 17.23 -0.38 3.20
N TYR A 146 16.78 0.88 3.15
CA TYR A 146 17.64 2.03 2.96
C TYR A 146 17.36 3.11 4.02
N SER A 147 18.39 3.86 4.37
CA SER A 147 18.30 4.96 5.32
C SER A 147 18.60 6.29 4.65
N GLY A 148 17.91 7.35 5.04
CA GLY A 148 18.04 8.67 4.42
C GLY A 148 17.61 8.69 2.96
N GLN A 149 18.16 9.63 2.17
CA GLN A 149 17.84 9.76 0.75
C GLN A 149 18.39 8.58 -0.05
N PRO A 150 17.57 7.86 -0.85
CA PRO A 150 17.97 6.65 -1.58
C PRO A 150 18.72 6.96 -2.89
N LYS A 151 19.77 7.80 -2.81
CA LYS A 151 20.57 8.20 -3.99
C LYS A 151 21.32 7.05 -4.64
N ASN A 152 21.59 5.99 -3.89
CA ASN A 152 22.31 4.81 -4.37
C ASN A 152 21.81 3.54 -3.68
N LEU A 153 20.98 2.78 -4.38
CA LEU A 153 20.43 1.49 -3.96
C LEU A 153 21.15 0.29 -4.57
N LYS A 154 22.39 0.50 -5.08
CA LYS A 154 23.17 -0.54 -5.75
C LYS A 154 23.34 -1.81 -4.90
N ARG A 155 23.57 -1.67 -3.59
CA ARG A 155 23.71 -2.81 -2.68
C ARG A 155 22.40 -3.62 -2.62
N GLN A 156 21.28 -2.95 -2.41
CA GLN A 156 19.96 -3.55 -2.28
C GLN A 156 19.58 -4.30 -3.57
N PHE A 157 19.62 -3.64 -4.70
CA PHE A 157 19.27 -4.27 -5.98
C PHE A 157 20.26 -5.37 -6.41
N LYS A 158 21.55 -5.25 -6.08
CA LYS A 158 22.49 -6.35 -6.32
C LYS A 158 22.14 -7.59 -5.48
N ASN A 159 21.70 -7.43 -4.23
CA ASN A 159 21.29 -8.55 -3.41
C ASN A 159 20.00 -9.18 -3.95
N ILE A 160 19.00 -8.35 -4.33
CA ILE A 160 17.77 -8.83 -4.97
C ILE A 160 18.13 -9.64 -6.24
N ARG A 161 19.02 -9.12 -7.08
CA ARG A 161 19.46 -9.80 -8.28
C ARG A 161 20.17 -11.12 -7.99
N ARG A 162 21.00 -11.18 -6.94
CA ARG A 162 21.65 -12.42 -6.50
C ARG A 162 20.61 -13.47 -6.11
N ILE A 163 19.62 -13.11 -5.30
CA ILE A 163 18.54 -14.02 -4.92
C ILE A 163 17.72 -14.46 -6.15
N ALA A 164 17.41 -13.52 -7.06
CA ALA A 164 16.73 -13.86 -8.31
C ALA A 164 17.52 -14.88 -9.15
N PHE A 165 18.85 -14.78 -9.16
CA PHE A 165 19.70 -15.74 -9.83
C PHE A 165 19.72 -17.11 -9.14
N ASP A 166 19.74 -17.13 -7.80
CA ASP A 166 19.72 -18.35 -6.99
C ASP A 166 18.40 -19.13 -7.13
N LEU A 167 17.30 -18.43 -7.51
CA LEU A 167 15.98 -19.00 -7.77
C LEU A 167 15.82 -19.59 -9.19
N LEU A 168 16.80 -19.40 -10.08
CA LEU A 168 16.75 -20.05 -11.39
C LEU A 168 16.72 -21.57 -11.23
N PRO A 169 15.96 -22.29 -12.07
CA PRO A 169 15.99 -23.72 -12.09
C PRO A 169 17.43 -24.21 -12.24
N LYS A 170 17.91 -24.99 -11.28
CA LYS A 170 19.19 -25.67 -11.46
C LYS A 170 18.96 -26.70 -12.54
N GLU A 171 19.84 -26.73 -13.56
CA GLU A 171 19.84 -27.85 -14.50
C GLU A 171 19.94 -29.12 -13.66
N GLU A 172 18.90 -29.96 -13.69
CA GLU A 172 18.96 -31.29 -13.10
C GLU A 172 20.10 -32.01 -13.82
N ASN A 173 21.14 -32.39 -13.08
CA ASN A 173 22.14 -33.30 -13.59
C ASN A 173 21.38 -34.61 -13.78
N TYR A 174 21.08 -34.96 -15.02
CA TYR A 174 20.46 -36.26 -15.39
C TYR A 174 21.26 -37.45 -14.85
N ASP A 175 22.54 -37.22 -14.53
CA ASP A 175 23.43 -38.23 -13.94
C ASP A 175 23.03 -38.56 -12.47
N GLU A 176 22.47 -37.61 -11.70
CA GLU A 176 21.90 -37.90 -10.36
C GLU A 176 20.51 -38.56 -10.41
N ALA A 177 19.69 -38.24 -11.42
CA ALA A 177 18.36 -38.79 -11.56
C ALA A 177 18.36 -40.28 -11.94
N LEU A 178 19.44 -40.76 -12.56
CA LEU A 178 19.61 -42.17 -12.91
C LEU A 178 20.21 -43.04 -11.79
N GLY A 179 20.62 -42.42 -10.65
CA GLY A 179 21.16 -43.13 -9.47
C GLY A 179 22.46 -43.90 -9.75
N MET A 180 23.07 -43.65 -10.87
CA MET A 180 24.35 -44.25 -11.28
C MET A 180 25.35 -43.10 -11.51
N SER A 181 26.31 -42.99 -10.61
CA SER A 181 27.48 -42.17 -10.91
C SER A 181 28.32 -42.87 -12.00
N ILE A 182 28.99 -42.10 -12.84
CA ILE A 182 29.95 -42.63 -13.82
C ILE A 182 31.00 -43.49 -13.12
N ASP A 183 31.40 -43.15 -11.91
CA ASP A 183 32.27 -43.93 -11.03
C ASP A 183 31.69 -45.32 -10.67
N SER A 184 30.35 -45.46 -10.61
CA SER A 184 29.71 -46.77 -10.37
C SER A 184 29.71 -47.64 -11.59
N LEU A 185 29.70 -47.08 -12.79
CA LEU A 185 29.83 -47.82 -14.05
C LEU A 185 31.27 -48.25 -14.27
N ASP A 186 32.25 -47.38 -13.96
CA ASP A 186 33.67 -47.71 -14.01
C ASP A 186 34.04 -48.87 -13.04
N ALA A 187 33.44 -48.81 -11.82
CA ALA A 187 33.61 -49.91 -10.83
C ALA A 187 32.93 -51.23 -11.23
N LEU A 188 31.83 -51.19 -12.02
CA LEU A 188 31.10 -52.37 -12.42
C LEU A 188 31.74 -53.09 -13.62
N PHE A 189 32.42 -52.37 -14.49
CA PHE A 189 32.97 -52.91 -15.73
C PHE A 189 34.50 -52.97 -15.78
N ASP A 190 35.18 -52.50 -14.74
CA ASP A 190 36.67 -52.41 -14.66
C ASP A 190 37.29 -51.79 -15.94
N ILE A 191 36.58 -50.85 -16.54
CA ILE A 191 36.95 -50.10 -17.76
C ILE A 191 36.83 -48.64 -17.48
N SER A 192 37.92 -47.90 -17.57
CA SER A 192 37.88 -46.44 -17.51
C SER A 192 37.09 -45.90 -18.71
N THR A 193 35.90 -45.35 -18.47
CA THR A 193 35.07 -44.73 -19.51
C THR A 193 35.72 -43.47 -20.12
N GLU A 194 36.72 -42.91 -19.47
CA GLU A 194 37.48 -41.77 -19.99
C GLU A 194 38.35 -42.13 -21.24
N ASP A 195 38.75 -43.41 -21.39
CA ASP A 195 39.59 -43.88 -22.49
C ASP A 195 38.81 -44.30 -23.75
N TYR A 196 37.47 -44.56 -23.62
CA TYR A 196 36.66 -45.06 -24.72
C TYR A 196 35.72 -44.04 -25.36
N PHE A 197 35.38 -42.99 -24.67
CA PHE A 197 34.56 -41.90 -25.19
C PHE A 197 35.30 -40.61 -25.06
N ASP A 198 35.69 -40.03 -26.18
CA ASP A 198 36.20 -38.65 -26.28
C ASP A 198 35.02 -37.66 -26.01
N LEU A 199 34.42 -37.76 -24.82
CA LEU A 199 33.39 -36.88 -24.39
C LEU A 199 34.01 -35.53 -24.12
N PRO A 200 33.56 -34.48 -24.81
CA PRO A 200 34.12 -33.15 -24.55
C PRO A 200 33.91 -32.83 -23.07
N LYS A 201 35.01 -32.70 -22.32
CA LYS A 201 34.97 -32.24 -20.90
C LYS A 201 34.10 -31.03 -20.86
N LYS A 202 32.88 -31.17 -20.30
CA LYS A 202 31.98 -30.05 -20.06
C LYS A 202 32.73 -29.04 -19.19
N LYS A 203 33.36 -28.04 -19.82
CA LYS A 203 33.83 -26.88 -19.10
C LYS A 203 32.61 -26.35 -18.35
N LYS A 204 32.61 -26.44 -17.02
CA LYS A 204 31.68 -25.68 -16.18
C LYS A 204 31.95 -24.20 -16.52
N ASN A 205 31.25 -23.69 -17.51
CA ASN A 205 31.28 -22.28 -17.85
C ASN A 205 30.70 -21.52 -16.65
N LYS A 206 31.57 -21.23 -15.68
CA LYS A 206 31.23 -20.21 -14.68
C LYS A 206 31.06 -18.94 -15.48
N MET A 207 29.79 -18.54 -15.61
CA MET A 207 29.43 -17.27 -16.22
C MET A 207 30.28 -16.14 -15.60
N SER A 208 30.94 -15.34 -16.43
CA SER A 208 31.71 -14.22 -15.90
C SER A 208 30.80 -13.26 -15.16
N SER A 209 31.33 -12.51 -14.20
CA SER A 209 30.53 -11.49 -13.48
C SER A 209 29.98 -10.40 -14.44
N SER A 210 30.66 -10.18 -15.57
CA SER A 210 30.23 -9.30 -16.65
C SER A 210 29.02 -9.88 -17.41
N ASP A 211 29.00 -11.17 -17.67
CA ASP A 211 27.90 -11.81 -18.42
C ASP A 211 26.69 -12.04 -17.54
N SER A 212 26.87 -12.37 -16.27
CA SER A 212 25.77 -12.49 -15.30
C SER A 212 25.01 -11.17 -15.10
N SER A 213 25.67 -10.03 -15.26
CA SER A 213 25.03 -8.72 -15.14
C SER A 213 24.08 -8.39 -16.30
N LYS A 214 24.25 -9.02 -17.47
CA LYS A 214 23.46 -8.78 -18.69
C LYS A 214 22.19 -9.66 -18.77
N VAL A 215 22.12 -10.73 -17.98
CA VAL A 215 20.97 -11.64 -17.99
C VAL A 215 19.76 -10.92 -17.40
N ILE A 216 18.62 -10.97 -18.09
CA ILE A 216 17.35 -10.50 -17.56
C ILE A 216 16.82 -11.60 -16.64
N LEU A 217 16.48 -11.26 -15.40
CA LEU A 217 15.97 -12.20 -14.40
C LEU A 217 14.49 -11.90 -14.12
N SER A 218 13.65 -12.92 -14.25
CA SER A 218 12.20 -12.87 -14.02
C SER A 218 11.72 -13.80 -12.90
N THR A 219 12.64 -14.36 -12.10
CA THR A 219 12.31 -15.28 -11.02
C THR A 219 11.74 -14.62 -9.76
N ILE A 220 11.90 -13.30 -9.64
CA ILE A 220 11.16 -12.50 -8.66
C ILE A 220 10.00 -11.84 -9.39
N ASP A 221 8.79 -12.32 -9.12
CA ASP A 221 7.57 -11.92 -9.82
C ASP A 221 7.18 -10.47 -9.58
N GLY A 222 7.42 -9.96 -8.37
CA GLY A 222 7.07 -8.61 -7.99
C GLY A 222 7.99 -7.99 -6.94
N ILE A 223 8.10 -6.65 -6.99
CA ILE A 223 8.81 -5.85 -5.98
C ILE A 223 7.82 -4.85 -5.38
N TYR A 224 7.64 -4.91 -4.06
CA TYR A 224 6.91 -3.89 -3.32
C TYR A 224 7.85 -2.78 -2.87
N LEU A 225 7.49 -1.54 -3.21
CA LEU A 225 8.29 -0.33 -2.96
C LEU A 225 7.44 0.69 -2.16
N PRO A 226 7.30 0.53 -0.83
CA PRO A 226 6.69 1.54 0.02
C PRO A 226 7.68 2.68 0.26
N ILE A 227 7.68 3.69 -0.60
CA ILE A 227 8.62 4.82 -0.56
C ILE A 227 8.07 5.99 0.25
N ASN A 228 8.94 6.88 0.72
CA ASN A 228 8.56 8.19 1.20
C ASN A 228 8.32 9.16 0.04
N LEU A 229 7.62 10.29 0.30
CA LEU A 229 7.20 11.21 -0.74
C LEU A 229 8.35 11.75 -1.60
N ASP A 230 9.49 12.04 -0.96
CA ASP A 230 10.65 12.64 -1.62
C ASP A 230 11.60 11.61 -2.27
N ASP A 231 11.34 10.31 -2.09
CA ASP A 231 12.23 9.24 -2.55
C ASP A 231 12.07 8.91 -4.02
N LEU A 232 10.89 9.18 -4.60
CA LEU A 232 10.53 8.80 -5.96
C LEU A 232 11.55 9.31 -7.01
N GLU A 233 12.02 10.55 -6.85
CA GLU A 233 12.97 11.16 -7.78
C GLU A 233 14.32 10.43 -7.81
N PHE A 234 14.71 9.81 -6.71
CA PHE A 234 15.95 9.04 -6.60
C PHE A 234 15.78 7.57 -7.00
N ILE A 235 14.68 6.94 -6.63
CA ILE A 235 14.45 5.49 -6.86
C ILE A 235 14.08 5.22 -8.31
N GLY A 236 13.21 6.02 -8.90
CA GLY A 236 12.70 5.81 -10.26
C GLY A 236 13.78 5.53 -11.30
N PRO A 237 14.86 6.35 -11.39
CA PRO A 237 15.94 6.13 -12.37
C PRO A 237 16.78 4.88 -12.12
N GLN A 238 16.76 4.30 -10.91
CA GLN A 238 17.62 3.16 -10.57
C GLN A 238 17.00 1.81 -10.94
N ILE A 239 15.68 1.72 -11.01
CA ILE A 239 14.95 0.47 -11.27
C ILE A 239 15.46 -0.23 -12.56
N PRO A 240 15.58 0.46 -13.73
CA PRO A 240 15.99 -0.19 -14.98
C PRO A 240 17.43 -0.68 -15.00
N MET A 241 18.25 -0.21 -14.06
CA MET A 241 19.72 -0.47 -14.10
C MET A 241 20.08 -1.92 -13.75
N TYR A 242 19.13 -2.72 -13.28
CA TYR A 242 19.44 -4.03 -12.70
C TYR A 242 18.91 -5.23 -13.50
N ASN A 243 18.34 -5.02 -14.68
CA ASN A 243 17.84 -6.08 -15.57
C ASN A 243 16.95 -7.10 -14.83
N LEU A 244 16.00 -6.58 -14.05
CA LEU A 244 14.96 -7.35 -13.40
C LEU A 244 13.65 -7.14 -14.17
N GLU A 245 13.09 -8.22 -14.70
CA GLU A 245 11.75 -8.24 -15.27
C GLU A 245 10.77 -8.64 -14.16
N THR A 246 10.15 -7.66 -13.53
CA THR A 246 9.34 -7.84 -12.34
C THR A 246 8.20 -6.81 -12.30
N LYS A 247 7.07 -7.18 -11.72
CA LYS A 247 5.97 -6.23 -11.47
C LYS A 247 6.32 -5.30 -10.32
N ILE A 248 6.17 -4.00 -10.53
CA ILE A 248 6.41 -3.00 -9.48
C ILE A 248 5.08 -2.64 -8.83
N ILE A 249 5.06 -2.69 -7.50
CA ILE A 249 3.91 -2.33 -6.69
C ILE A 249 4.34 -1.21 -5.74
N GLY A 250 3.68 -0.06 -5.84
CA GLY A 250 3.98 1.13 -5.04
C GLY A 250 2.88 1.48 -4.06
N ASN A 251 3.25 2.30 -3.08
CA ASN A 251 2.33 2.94 -2.18
C ASN A 251 1.81 4.28 -2.76
N ASN A 252 1.01 4.98 -1.97
CA ASN A 252 0.41 6.27 -2.32
C ASN A 252 1.42 7.33 -2.82
N ASN A 253 2.66 7.31 -2.33
CA ASN A 253 3.68 8.31 -2.63
C ASN A 253 4.23 8.24 -4.07
N TRP A 254 3.86 7.20 -4.84
CA TRP A 254 4.18 7.09 -6.25
C TRP A 254 3.29 7.96 -7.17
N GLN A 255 2.27 8.64 -6.65
CA GLN A 255 1.33 9.44 -7.46
C GLN A 255 1.89 10.82 -7.87
N ASN A 256 3.06 10.88 -8.47
CA ASN A 256 3.65 12.12 -8.97
C ASN A 256 3.93 12.02 -10.48
N LEU A 257 2.94 12.38 -11.29
CA LEU A 257 3.05 12.33 -12.75
C LEU A 257 4.22 13.15 -13.31
N ASN A 258 4.53 14.30 -12.72
CA ASN A 258 5.62 15.14 -13.18
C ASN A 258 6.98 14.44 -13.09
N ILE A 259 7.14 13.56 -12.08
CA ILE A 259 8.36 12.74 -11.93
C ILE A 259 8.26 11.50 -12.81
N LEU A 260 7.11 10.80 -12.77
CA LEU A 260 6.93 9.55 -13.50
C LEU A 260 7.01 9.72 -15.02
N GLN A 261 6.66 10.89 -15.57
CA GLN A 261 6.73 11.19 -17.00
C GLN A 261 8.12 11.59 -17.50
N LYS A 262 9.13 11.72 -16.61
CA LYS A 262 10.50 12.00 -17.03
C LYS A 262 11.03 10.88 -17.94
N GLU A 263 11.76 11.22 -19.01
CA GLU A 263 12.27 10.25 -20.02
C GLU A 263 13.15 9.15 -19.42
N ASN A 264 13.86 9.45 -18.36
CA ASN A 264 14.74 8.49 -17.67
C ASN A 264 14.01 7.64 -16.63
N ILE A 265 12.69 7.80 -16.45
CA ILE A 265 11.88 7.06 -15.47
C ILE A 265 10.70 6.37 -16.16
N GLY A 266 9.84 7.13 -16.83
CA GLY A 266 8.55 6.67 -17.33
C GLY A 266 8.57 5.40 -18.17
N PRO A 267 9.44 5.28 -19.20
CA PRO A 267 9.48 4.07 -20.04
C PRO A 267 9.80 2.79 -19.25
N HIS A 268 10.53 2.92 -18.16
CA HIS A 268 11.07 1.80 -17.39
C HIS A 268 10.16 1.30 -16.27
N ILE A 269 9.16 2.11 -15.90
CA ILE A 269 8.22 1.78 -14.82
C ILE A 269 6.77 1.70 -15.34
N LYS A 270 6.60 1.63 -16.65
CA LYS A 270 5.30 1.34 -17.24
C LYS A 270 4.75 0.03 -16.69
N GLY A 271 3.50 0.05 -16.25
CA GLY A 271 2.87 -1.06 -15.55
C GLY A 271 3.02 -1.04 -14.03
N LEU A 272 3.67 0.00 -13.45
CA LEU A 272 3.68 0.23 -12.00
C LEU A 272 2.24 0.28 -11.49
N SER A 273 1.92 -0.57 -10.53
CA SER A 273 0.64 -0.56 -9.82
C SER A 273 0.77 0.17 -8.50
N ILE A 274 -0.09 1.13 -8.25
CA ILE A 274 -0.09 1.93 -7.03
C ILE A 274 -1.35 1.61 -6.23
N ILE A 275 -1.15 1.25 -4.96
CA ILE A 275 -2.23 1.02 -4.02
C ILE A 275 -2.42 2.29 -3.20
N THR A 276 -3.59 2.92 -3.33
CA THR A 276 -3.84 4.24 -2.76
C THR A 276 -5.25 4.37 -2.21
N ASN A 277 -5.42 5.12 -1.14
CA ASN A 277 -6.73 5.48 -0.59
C ASN A 277 -7.33 6.73 -1.26
N PHE A 278 -6.53 7.52 -1.99
CA PHE A 278 -6.97 8.74 -2.64
C PHE A 278 -6.34 8.88 -4.04
N THR A 279 -7.14 9.32 -5.02
CA THR A 279 -6.64 9.71 -6.34
C THR A 279 -7.37 10.96 -6.83
N GLN A 280 -6.62 11.89 -7.41
CA GLN A 280 -7.21 13.12 -8.00
C GLN A 280 -7.96 12.84 -9.32
N GLN A 281 -7.75 11.72 -9.97
CA GLN A 281 -8.33 11.42 -11.29
C GLN A 281 -9.86 11.26 -11.28
N ASN A 282 -10.45 10.93 -10.13
CA ASN A 282 -11.90 10.76 -9.98
C ASN A 282 -12.54 11.95 -9.26
N THR A 283 -11.90 13.12 -9.30
CA THR A 283 -12.48 14.33 -8.72
C THR A 283 -13.49 14.93 -9.70
N GLU A 284 -14.62 15.40 -9.17
CA GLU A 284 -15.60 16.13 -9.97
C GLU A 284 -14.96 17.43 -10.50
N PRO A 285 -15.00 17.71 -11.81
CA PRO A 285 -14.32 18.89 -12.38
C PRO A 285 -14.74 20.21 -11.74
N GLU A 286 -15.98 20.30 -11.24
CA GLU A 286 -16.53 21.48 -10.58
C GLU A 286 -15.88 21.78 -9.23
N LEU A 287 -15.28 20.78 -8.58
CA LEU A 287 -14.58 20.88 -7.30
C LEU A 287 -13.07 21.06 -7.45
N TYR A 288 -12.55 20.90 -8.68
CA TYR A 288 -11.12 20.93 -8.96
C TYR A 288 -10.67 22.34 -9.39
N ASN A 289 -10.17 23.12 -8.45
CA ASN A 289 -9.53 24.41 -8.71
C ASN A 289 -7.99 24.32 -8.80
N GLY A 290 -7.43 23.19 -9.19
CA GLY A 290 -5.99 23.01 -9.43
C GLY A 290 -5.05 23.10 -8.22
N ASN A 291 -5.45 23.79 -7.16
CA ASN A 291 -4.63 24.07 -5.96
C ASN A 291 -5.19 23.47 -4.68
N GLN A 292 -6.21 22.61 -4.75
CA GLN A 292 -6.82 22.06 -3.54
C GLN A 292 -5.97 20.93 -2.97
N GLN A 293 -5.61 21.08 -1.70
CA GLN A 293 -4.83 20.11 -0.96
C GLN A 293 -5.67 18.88 -0.59
N TYR A 294 -5.01 17.75 -0.32
CA TYR A 294 -5.60 16.52 0.18
C TYR A 294 -6.57 16.71 1.36
N SER A 295 -6.21 17.63 2.29
CA SER A 295 -7.04 17.99 3.44
C SER A 295 -8.42 18.56 3.08
N PHE A 296 -8.53 19.26 1.94
CA PHE A 296 -9.82 19.74 1.44
C PHE A 296 -10.75 18.56 1.10
N TYR A 297 -10.25 17.57 0.34
CA TYR A 297 -11.02 16.41 -0.04
C TYR A 297 -11.40 15.55 1.16
N ASN A 298 -10.53 15.43 2.15
CA ASN A 298 -10.85 14.73 3.40
C ASN A 298 -12.03 15.38 4.11
N GLY A 299 -11.99 16.69 4.31
CA GLY A 299 -13.08 17.42 4.95
C GLY A 299 -14.38 17.34 4.16
N TYR A 300 -14.31 17.46 2.83
CA TYR A 300 -15.47 17.33 1.93
C TYR A 300 -16.10 15.94 2.03
N ASN A 301 -15.30 14.88 1.94
CA ASN A 301 -15.76 13.52 1.97
C ASN A 301 -16.33 13.10 3.34
N VAL A 302 -15.75 13.59 4.45
CA VAL A 302 -16.32 13.36 5.78
C VAL A 302 -17.69 14.03 5.91
N ALA A 303 -17.86 15.26 5.42
CA ALA A 303 -19.15 15.91 5.41
C ALA A 303 -20.17 15.12 4.59
N LYS A 304 -19.78 14.65 3.39
CA LYS A 304 -20.60 13.82 2.54
C LYS A 304 -21.00 12.50 3.23
N LEU A 305 -20.05 11.83 3.89
CA LEU A 305 -20.32 10.62 4.65
C LEU A 305 -21.36 10.87 5.74
N LEU A 306 -21.19 11.91 6.55
CA LEU A 306 -22.07 12.23 7.66
C LEU A 306 -23.48 12.63 7.22
N THR A 307 -23.64 13.23 6.05
CA THR A 307 -24.97 13.55 5.50
C THR A 307 -25.69 12.35 4.90
N GLN A 308 -24.96 11.29 4.52
CA GLN A 308 -25.53 10.05 4.00
C GLN A 308 -25.91 9.06 5.11
N VAL A 309 -25.31 9.20 6.28
CA VAL A 309 -25.69 8.44 7.47
C VAL A 309 -26.96 9.09 8.01
N ASP A 310 -28.12 8.59 7.54
CA ASP A 310 -29.44 9.05 7.97
C ASP A 310 -29.65 8.64 9.43
N ILE A 311 -29.67 9.63 10.33
CA ILE A 311 -29.84 9.42 11.75
C ILE A 311 -31.09 10.20 12.17
N GLU A 312 -32.26 9.56 12.09
CA GLU A 312 -33.52 10.16 12.50
C GLU A 312 -33.48 10.66 13.95
N ASP A 313 -32.75 10.01 14.84
CA ASP A 313 -32.66 10.29 16.27
C ASP A 313 -31.29 10.79 16.74
N GLN A 314 -30.51 11.39 15.95
CA GLN A 314 -29.24 12.11 16.26
C GLN A 314 -28.48 11.71 17.56
N SER A 315 -28.60 10.45 18.02
CA SER A 315 -27.85 9.97 19.18
C SER A 315 -26.42 9.57 18.78
N ARG A 316 -25.47 9.72 19.71
CA ARG A 316 -24.08 9.30 19.50
C ARG A 316 -23.97 7.80 19.25
N GLU A 317 -24.80 7.01 19.93
CA GLU A 317 -24.83 5.55 19.79
C GLU A 317 -25.32 5.13 18.40
N LEU A 318 -26.39 5.74 17.89
CA LEU A 318 -26.88 5.49 16.54
C LEU A 318 -25.86 5.86 15.49
N LEU A 319 -25.15 6.99 15.64
CA LEU A 319 -24.07 7.36 14.76
C LEU A 319 -22.92 6.35 14.79
N ASN A 320 -22.50 5.88 15.97
CA ASN A 320 -21.50 4.83 16.10
C ASN A 320 -21.90 3.56 15.33
N ASN A 321 -23.15 3.13 15.51
CA ASN A 321 -23.68 1.93 14.87
C ASN A 321 -23.77 2.11 13.35
N ALA A 322 -24.22 3.27 12.89
CA ALA A 322 -24.32 3.58 11.47
C ALA A 322 -22.95 3.61 10.79
N LEU A 323 -21.93 4.22 11.41
CA LEU A 323 -20.55 4.22 10.90
C LEU A 323 -19.94 2.81 10.83
N ARG A 324 -20.24 1.94 11.82
CA ARG A 324 -19.77 0.53 11.82
C ARG A 324 -20.46 -0.34 10.77
N ASN A 325 -21.71 -0.05 10.47
CA ASN A 325 -22.53 -0.84 9.55
C ASN A 325 -22.52 -0.26 8.12
N LEU A 326 -21.78 0.80 7.90
CA LEU A 326 -21.61 1.36 6.56
C LEU A 326 -20.93 0.32 5.67
N ASP A 327 -21.54 -0.01 4.54
CA ASP A 327 -20.97 -0.97 3.61
C ASP A 327 -19.89 -0.30 2.74
N PHE A 328 -20.29 0.66 1.93
CA PHE A 328 -19.39 1.35 1.01
C PHE A 328 -19.88 2.77 0.77
N HIS A 329 -18.95 3.72 0.84
CA HIS A 329 -19.19 5.11 0.52
C HIS A 329 -18.25 5.60 -0.57
N LYS A 330 -18.82 6.11 -1.65
CA LYS A 330 -18.07 6.74 -2.75
C LYS A 330 -18.01 8.24 -2.54
N GLY A 331 -16.83 8.71 -2.18
CA GLY A 331 -16.51 10.13 -2.10
C GLY A 331 -15.89 10.67 -3.38
N VAL A 332 -15.33 11.87 -3.31
CA VAL A 332 -14.61 12.51 -4.40
C VAL A 332 -13.13 12.13 -4.31
N GLY A 333 -12.66 11.36 -5.28
CA GLY A 333 -11.30 10.81 -5.28
C GLY A 333 -10.99 9.82 -4.16
N PHE A 334 -11.97 9.45 -3.35
CA PHE A 334 -11.83 8.70 -2.12
C PHE A 334 -12.97 7.71 -1.94
N PHE A 335 -12.67 6.57 -1.33
CA PHE A 335 -13.66 5.59 -0.95
C PHE A 335 -13.53 5.25 0.52
N TYR A 336 -14.65 4.93 1.15
CA TYR A 336 -14.69 4.42 2.51
C TYR A 336 -15.45 3.10 2.55
N SER A 337 -14.81 2.09 3.12
CA SER A 337 -15.43 0.79 3.39
C SER A 337 -14.76 0.20 4.62
N PRO A 338 -15.51 -0.04 5.70
CA PRO A 338 -14.95 -0.64 6.90
C PRO A 338 -14.35 -2.02 6.60
N SER A 339 -13.20 -2.33 7.21
CA SER A 339 -12.63 -3.66 7.17
C SER A 339 -13.56 -4.67 7.82
N GLN A 340 -13.60 -5.89 7.31
CA GLN A 340 -14.38 -6.97 7.93
C GLN A 340 -13.83 -7.36 9.30
N SER A 341 -12.51 -7.31 9.47
CA SER A 341 -11.83 -7.65 10.72
C SER A 341 -11.91 -6.53 11.78
N ASN A 342 -11.98 -5.27 11.36
CA ASN A 342 -12.13 -4.11 12.23
C ASN A 342 -13.01 -3.04 11.57
N LYS A 343 -14.28 -2.98 11.96
CA LYS A 343 -15.29 -2.07 11.41
C LYS A 343 -14.99 -0.57 11.60
N GLN A 344 -13.93 -0.23 12.26
CA GLN A 344 -13.52 1.15 12.53
C GLN A 344 -12.36 1.61 11.63
N ILE A 345 -11.80 0.71 10.83
CA ILE A 345 -10.71 1.02 9.91
C ILE A 345 -11.22 1.03 8.47
N ASN A 346 -10.96 2.11 7.76
CA ASN A 346 -11.19 2.14 6.32
C ASN A 346 -10.20 1.21 5.60
N SER A 347 -10.72 0.25 4.86
CA SER A 347 -9.97 -0.68 4.01
C SER A 347 -10.25 -0.50 2.52
N ALA A 348 -10.96 0.56 2.15
CA ALA A 348 -11.15 0.89 0.75
C ALA A 348 -9.87 1.47 0.16
N PHE A 349 -9.32 0.78 -0.83
CA PHE A 349 -8.17 1.23 -1.60
C PHE A 349 -8.47 1.17 -3.08
N GLN A 350 -7.90 2.10 -3.81
CA GLN A 350 -7.92 2.14 -5.26
C GLN A 350 -6.63 1.55 -5.78
N ILE A 351 -6.73 0.86 -6.90
CA ILE A 351 -5.59 0.38 -7.65
C ILE A 351 -5.53 1.20 -8.92
N ILE A 352 -4.44 1.93 -9.10
CA ILE A 352 -4.14 2.67 -10.31
C ILE A 352 -2.85 2.14 -10.93
N GLU A 353 -2.79 2.08 -12.24
CA GLU A 353 -1.61 1.63 -12.99
C GLU A 353 -1.07 2.77 -13.84
N PHE A 354 0.23 2.97 -13.79
CA PHE A 354 0.92 3.94 -14.66
C PHE A 354 1.14 3.32 -16.05
N ASP A 355 0.53 3.91 -17.08
CA ASP A 355 0.62 3.40 -18.45
C ASP A 355 1.77 4.00 -19.30
N GLY A 356 2.62 4.82 -18.66
CA GLY A 356 3.71 5.57 -19.30
C GLY A 356 3.34 7.03 -19.61
N LYS A 357 2.07 7.40 -19.52
CA LYS A 357 1.57 8.77 -19.77
C LYS A 357 0.71 9.29 -18.61
N GLY A 358 -0.06 8.42 -17.99
CA GLY A 358 -0.97 8.75 -16.93
C GLY A 358 -1.31 7.54 -16.08
N PHE A 359 -2.29 7.70 -15.21
CA PHE A 359 -2.79 6.60 -14.39
C PHE A 359 -4.10 6.07 -14.99
N LYS A 360 -4.23 4.75 -15.04
CA LYS A 360 -5.47 4.04 -15.32
C LYS A 360 -6.00 3.41 -14.05
N HIS A 361 -7.27 3.62 -13.79
CA HIS A 361 -7.95 2.98 -12.67
C HIS A 361 -8.21 1.51 -12.98
N GLN A 362 -7.72 0.59 -12.13
CA GLN A 362 -7.82 -0.86 -12.33
C GLN A 362 -8.89 -1.51 -11.46
N GLY A 363 -9.09 -0.99 -10.24
CA GLY A 363 -10.06 -1.57 -9.33
C GLY A 363 -10.14 -0.87 -7.98
N VAL A 364 -11.06 -1.33 -7.15
CA VAL A 364 -11.30 -0.85 -5.79
C VAL A 364 -11.41 -2.03 -4.84
N PHE A 365 -10.72 -1.99 -3.73
CA PHE A 365 -11.01 -2.85 -2.59
C PHE A 365 -12.22 -2.32 -1.83
N ARG A 366 -13.22 -3.17 -1.65
CA ARG A 366 -14.36 -2.95 -0.74
C ARG A 366 -14.20 -3.87 0.45
N GLY A 367 -13.99 -3.31 1.62
CA GLY A 367 -13.61 -4.10 2.77
C GLY A 367 -12.34 -4.90 2.45
N ASP A 368 -12.46 -6.22 2.43
CA ASP A 368 -11.34 -7.11 2.15
C ASP A 368 -11.40 -7.73 0.73
N SER A 369 -12.38 -7.36 -0.08
CA SER A 369 -12.59 -7.89 -1.44
C SER A 369 -12.23 -6.86 -2.51
N LEU A 370 -11.53 -7.30 -3.56
CA LEU A 370 -11.20 -6.48 -4.72
C LEU A 370 -12.32 -6.55 -5.76
N GLU A 371 -12.85 -5.41 -6.15
CA GLU A 371 -13.72 -5.27 -7.31
C GLU A 371 -12.94 -4.62 -8.46
N LEU A 372 -12.80 -5.35 -9.55
CA LEU A 372 -12.21 -4.80 -10.76
C LEU A 372 -13.23 -3.87 -11.44
N ILE A 373 -12.79 -2.65 -11.73
CA ILE A 373 -13.55 -1.77 -12.59
C ILE A 373 -13.27 -2.23 -14.01
N LEU A 374 -14.23 -2.93 -14.60
CA LEU A 374 -14.22 -3.18 -16.03
C LEU A 374 -14.30 -1.81 -16.70
N THR A 375 -13.19 -1.33 -17.25
CA THR A 375 -13.20 -0.19 -18.16
C THR A 375 -14.11 -0.58 -19.32
N GLN A 376 -15.34 -0.06 -19.35
CA GLN A 376 -16.10 -0.03 -20.59
C GLN A 376 -15.21 0.72 -21.57
N ASN A 377 -14.77 0.03 -22.61
CA ASN A 377 -14.08 0.66 -23.71
C ASN A 377 -14.95 1.83 -24.21
N PRO A 378 -14.36 3.01 -24.42
CA PRO A 378 -15.08 4.16 -24.94
C PRO A 378 -15.65 3.88 -26.32
#